data_0d386661694e279355d9d54b669e37dc
#
_entry.id   0d386661694e279355d9d54b669e37dc
#
_cell.length_a   1.000
_cell.length_b   1.000
_cell.length_c   1.000
_cell.angle_alpha   90.00
_cell.angle_beta   90.00
_cell.angle_gamma   90.00
#
_symmetry.space_group_name_H-M   'P 1'
#
loop_
_entity.id
_entity.type
_entity.pdbx_description
1 polymer ?
#
loop_
_entity_poly.entity_id
_entity_poly.type
_entity_poly.pdbx_seq_one_letter_code
_entity_poly.pdbx_strand_id
1 'polypeptide(L)'
;MKLPNGKVVDILSTVFEEMEKWLQDASGKKEAGGYIVGYQHYETENITLEQISHPYRLDIRKPIFFSIRDPRHKIFLMNCMRKKSFYMGVWHTHPQMFPEPSPIDWRDWYETLEVDRTGCEYVFFIIAGFRDIRIWVGDFKEKKIIEIFECKKVGGLYQI
;
A
#
# COMPACT_ATOMS: atom_id res chain seq x y z
N MET A 1 11.96 0.19 8.52
CA MET A 1 12.33 -1.00 7.72
C MET A 1 13.44 -0.63 6.74
N LYS A 2 14.29 -1.59 6.36
CA LYS A 2 15.37 -1.34 5.39
C LYS A 2 14.92 -1.61 3.95
N LEU A 3 15.28 -0.70 3.07
CA LEU A 3 15.12 -0.80 1.62
C LEU A 3 16.34 -1.48 0.98
N PRO A 4 16.23 -1.95 -0.27
CA PRO A 4 17.36 -2.59 -0.98
C PRO A 4 18.61 -1.73 -1.08
N ASN A 5 18.47 -0.42 -1.16
CA ASN A 5 19.59 0.54 -1.18
C ASN A 5 20.17 0.87 0.21
N GLY A 6 19.71 0.20 1.28
CA GLY A 6 20.15 0.43 2.66
C GLY A 6 19.48 1.60 3.37
N LYS A 7 18.66 2.38 2.69
CA LYS A 7 17.86 3.44 3.30
C LYS A 7 16.70 2.87 4.12
N VAL A 8 15.99 3.72 4.84
CA VAL A 8 14.90 3.31 5.73
C VAL A 8 13.58 3.81 5.17
N VAL A 9 12.54 2.97 5.25
CA VAL A 9 11.15 3.40 5.09
C VAL A 9 10.44 3.31 6.44
N ASP A 10 9.78 4.41 6.81
CA ASP A 10 8.89 4.51 7.96
C ASP A 10 7.44 4.60 7.46
N ILE A 11 6.54 3.93 8.16
CA ILE A 11 5.10 3.99 7.89
C ILE A 11 4.44 4.57 9.14
N LEU A 12 3.73 5.69 8.97
CA LEU A 12 3.05 6.34 10.09
C LEU A 12 1.84 5.51 10.55
N SER A 13 1.52 5.60 11.83
CA SER A 13 0.40 4.87 12.44
C SER A 13 -0.94 5.16 11.75
N THR A 14 -1.11 6.36 11.23
CA THR A 14 -2.30 6.78 10.46
C THR A 14 -2.61 5.87 9.27
N VAL A 15 -1.58 5.31 8.63
CA VAL A 15 -1.74 4.35 7.53
C VAL A 15 -2.39 3.06 8.04
N PHE A 16 -1.88 2.52 9.14
CA PHE A 16 -2.40 1.28 9.73
C PHE A 16 -3.79 1.47 10.33
N GLU A 17 -4.02 2.58 11.01
CA GLU A 17 -5.33 2.92 11.58
C GLU A 17 -6.42 3.03 10.50
N GLU A 18 -6.09 3.57 9.35
CA GLU A 18 -7.03 3.61 8.22
C GLU A 18 -7.27 2.22 7.63
N MET A 19 -6.21 1.42 7.42
CA MET A 19 -6.35 0.05 6.92
C MET A 19 -7.23 -0.81 7.83
N GLU A 20 -7.10 -0.67 9.15
CA GLU A 20 -7.87 -1.47 10.13
C GLU A 20 -9.39 -1.34 9.97
N LYS A 21 -9.88 -0.20 9.52
CA LYS A 21 -11.31 0.04 9.29
C LYS A 21 -11.90 -0.85 8.18
N TRP A 22 -11.03 -1.40 7.32
CA TRP A 22 -11.41 -2.09 6.10
C TRP A 22 -11.07 -3.58 6.08
N LEU A 23 -10.50 -4.12 7.16
CA LEU A 23 -10.08 -5.52 7.20
C LEU A 23 -11.23 -6.49 6.94
N GLN A 24 -10.93 -7.55 6.21
CA GLN A 24 -11.88 -8.62 5.88
C GLN A 24 -11.87 -9.71 6.97
N ASP A 25 -12.16 -9.31 8.19
CA ASP A 25 -12.15 -10.15 9.40
C ASP A 25 -13.46 -10.92 9.65
N ALA A 26 -14.40 -10.84 8.72
CA ALA A 26 -15.67 -11.55 8.75
C ALA A 26 -16.07 -12.02 7.35
N SER A 27 -16.85 -13.12 7.31
CA SER A 27 -17.37 -13.68 6.05
C SER A 27 -18.19 -12.64 5.27
N GLY A 28 -17.97 -12.60 3.96
CA GLY A 28 -18.70 -11.73 3.03
C GLY A 28 -18.19 -10.27 2.97
N LYS A 29 -17.26 -9.87 3.79
CA LYS A 29 -16.62 -8.56 3.63
C LYS A 29 -15.87 -8.49 2.29
N LYS A 30 -15.96 -7.32 1.66
CA LYS A 30 -15.37 -7.07 0.35
C LYS A 30 -13.97 -6.52 0.51
N GLU A 31 -13.08 -6.83 -0.43
CA GLU A 31 -11.77 -6.19 -0.52
C GLU A 31 -11.88 -4.67 -0.54
N ALA A 32 -10.93 -4.04 0.09
CA ALA A 32 -10.74 -2.60 0.11
C ALA A 32 -9.32 -2.28 -0.34
N GLY A 33 -9.11 -1.07 -0.79
CA GLY A 33 -7.79 -0.64 -1.20
C GLY A 33 -7.77 0.83 -1.60
N GLY A 34 -6.60 1.28 -2.04
CA GLY A 34 -6.39 2.65 -2.45
C GLY A 34 -4.93 2.95 -2.74
N TYR A 35 -4.62 4.22 -2.85
CA TYR A 35 -3.27 4.73 -3.05
C TYR A 35 -2.57 4.99 -1.72
N ILE A 36 -1.25 4.84 -1.75
CA ILE A 36 -0.35 5.21 -0.66
C ILE A 36 0.36 6.48 -1.08
N VAL A 37 0.45 7.45 -0.17
CA VAL A 37 1.21 8.68 -0.38
C VAL A 37 2.26 8.89 0.71
N GLY A 38 3.29 9.61 0.37
CA GLY A 38 4.39 9.91 1.26
C GLY A 38 5.45 10.76 0.58
N TYR A 39 6.64 10.78 1.16
CA TYR A 39 7.74 11.61 0.66
C TYR A 39 9.10 10.99 0.97
N GLN A 40 10.09 11.41 0.21
CA GLN A 40 11.48 11.08 0.46
C GLN A 40 12.17 12.28 1.11
N HIS A 41 12.90 12.04 2.20
CA HIS A 41 13.66 13.07 2.89
C HIS A 41 14.86 13.48 2.06
N TYR A 42 15.01 14.79 1.87
CA TYR A 42 16.07 15.35 1.01
C TYR A 42 17.48 14.96 1.45
N GLU A 43 17.78 15.04 2.76
CA GLU A 43 19.15 14.82 3.26
C GLU A 43 19.48 13.33 3.43
N THR A 44 18.56 12.55 3.99
CA THR A 44 18.80 11.14 4.34
C THR A 44 18.42 10.17 3.24
N GLU A 45 17.56 10.61 2.32
CA GLU A 45 16.90 9.79 1.30
C GLU A 45 16.00 8.68 1.88
N ASN A 46 15.74 8.73 3.19
CA ASN A 46 14.75 7.86 3.83
C ASN A 46 13.34 8.23 3.36
N ILE A 47 12.44 7.27 3.40
CA ILE A 47 11.07 7.43 2.90
C ILE A 47 10.10 7.37 4.07
N THR A 48 9.08 8.23 4.03
CA THR A 48 7.94 8.18 4.95
C THR A 48 6.67 7.96 4.15
N LEU A 49 5.94 6.89 4.47
CA LEU A 49 4.57 6.64 3.99
C LEU A 49 3.61 7.20 5.05
N GLU A 50 2.78 8.19 4.69
CA GLU A 50 2.08 8.96 5.71
C GLU A 50 0.56 8.86 5.66
N GLN A 51 -0.02 8.62 4.49
CA GLN A 51 -1.47 8.50 4.31
C GLN A 51 -1.83 7.52 3.22
N ILE A 52 -3.06 7.03 3.29
CA ILE A 52 -3.67 6.20 2.25
C ILE A 52 -5.06 6.74 1.88
N SER A 53 -5.45 6.57 0.62
CA SER A 53 -6.86 6.71 0.27
C SER A 53 -7.60 5.43 0.66
N HIS A 54 -8.89 5.55 0.84
CA HIS A 54 -9.78 4.44 1.17
C HIS A 54 -10.79 4.20 0.04
N PRO A 55 -11.52 3.09 0.03
CA PRO A 55 -12.53 2.84 -1.00
C PRO A 55 -13.59 3.92 -1.07
N TYR A 56 -13.99 4.26 -2.28
CA TYR A 56 -15.08 5.16 -2.58
C TYR A 56 -16.22 4.42 -3.31
N ARG A 57 -17.34 5.10 -3.48
CA ARG A 57 -18.61 4.49 -3.96
C ARG A 57 -18.49 3.83 -5.34
N LEU A 58 -17.70 4.40 -6.25
CA LEU A 58 -17.57 3.91 -7.63
C LEU A 58 -16.48 2.86 -7.81
N ASP A 59 -15.72 2.56 -6.75
CA ASP A 59 -14.75 1.47 -6.79
C ASP A 59 -15.44 0.11 -6.91
N ILE A 60 -14.79 -0.81 -7.63
CA ILE A 60 -15.28 -2.17 -7.73
C ILE A 60 -14.74 -2.96 -6.56
N ARG A 61 -15.65 -3.46 -5.72
CA ARG A 61 -15.32 -4.24 -4.54
C ARG A 61 -16.06 -5.58 -4.54
N LYS A 62 -15.29 -6.65 -4.48
CA LYS A 62 -15.79 -8.04 -4.33
C LYS A 62 -15.01 -8.71 -3.20
N PRO A 63 -15.44 -9.89 -2.70
CA PRO A 63 -14.72 -10.58 -1.62
C PRO A 63 -13.25 -10.90 -1.94
N ILE A 64 -12.91 -11.10 -3.21
CA ILE A 64 -11.56 -11.46 -3.68
C ILE A 64 -11.08 -10.57 -4.83
N PHE A 65 -11.58 -9.34 -4.92
CA PHE A 65 -11.19 -8.40 -5.97
C PHE A 65 -11.49 -6.97 -5.57
N PHE A 66 -10.52 -6.10 -5.81
CA PHE A 66 -10.63 -4.65 -5.67
C PHE A 66 -10.09 -3.94 -6.90
N SER A 67 -10.79 -2.91 -7.36
CA SER A 67 -10.29 -2.05 -8.45
C SER A 67 -10.66 -0.60 -8.19
N ILE A 68 -9.64 0.26 -8.22
CA ILE A 68 -9.79 1.71 -8.13
C ILE A 68 -10.48 2.22 -9.39
N ARG A 69 -11.68 2.82 -9.23
CA ARG A 69 -12.48 3.40 -10.32
C ARG A 69 -12.97 4.81 -10.02
N ASP A 70 -13.12 5.12 -8.74
CA ASP A 70 -13.68 6.39 -8.31
C ASP A 70 -12.68 7.53 -8.55
N PRO A 71 -13.08 8.62 -9.24
CA PRO A 71 -12.20 9.76 -9.50
C PRO A 71 -11.73 10.48 -8.23
N ARG A 72 -12.37 10.27 -7.08
CA ARG A 72 -11.94 10.84 -5.80
C ARG A 72 -10.55 10.36 -5.35
N HIS A 73 -10.10 9.20 -5.81
CA HIS A 73 -8.71 8.77 -5.58
C HIS A 73 -7.71 9.72 -6.23
N LYS A 74 -8.00 10.19 -7.45
CA LYS A 74 -7.15 11.19 -8.14
C LYS A 74 -7.17 12.54 -7.42
N ILE A 75 -8.34 12.95 -6.93
CA ILE A 75 -8.48 14.18 -6.13
C ILE A 75 -7.65 14.07 -4.85
N PHE A 76 -7.70 12.92 -4.17
CA PHE A 76 -6.86 12.63 -3.02
C PHE A 76 -5.37 12.80 -3.35
N LEU A 77 -4.88 12.18 -4.43
CA LEU A 77 -3.48 12.31 -4.86
C LEU A 77 -3.10 13.76 -5.16
N MET A 78 -3.96 14.51 -5.84
CA MET A 78 -3.71 15.92 -6.15
C MET A 78 -3.63 16.78 -4.89
N ASN A 79 -4.52 16.57 -3.93
CA ASN A 79 -4.52 17.30 -2.67
C ASN A 79 -3.27 16.99 -1.84
N CYS A 80 -2.85 15.73 -1.80
CA CYS A 80 -1.63 15.32 -1.12
C CYS A 80 -0.39 15.91 -1.80
N MET A 81 -0.33 15.90 -3.13
CA MET A 81 0.79 16.47 -3.89
C MET A 81 0.98 17.97 -3.62
N ARG A 82 -0.10 18.73 -3.45
CA ARG A 82 -0.03 20.16 -3.05
C ARG A 82 0.64 20.35 -1.68
N LYS A 83 0.59 19.34 -0.82
CA LYS A 83 1.23 19.31 0.50
C LYS A 83 2.58 18.59 0.46
N LYS A 84 3.13 18.36 -0.74
CA LYS A 84 4.39 17.65 -0.97
C LYS A 84 4.39 16.20 -0.45
N SER A 85 3.25 15.56 -0.51
CA SER A 85 3.08 14.13 -0.29
C SER A 85 2.66 13.49 -1.62
N PHE A 86 3.46 12.54 -2.11
CA PHE A 86 3.38 12.05 -3.49
C PHE A 86 2.92 10.60 -3.51
N TYR A 87 2.38 10.17 -4.65
CA TYR A 87 2.06 8.77 -4.89
C TYR A 87 3.29 7.89 -4.65
N MET A 88 3.14 6.88 -3.80
CA MET A 88 4.19 5.94 -3.43
C MET A 88 3.83 4.48 -3.71
N GLY A 89 2.58 4.17 -3.99
CA GLY A 89 2.14 2.81 -4.25
C GLY A 89 0.67 2.56 -3.98
N VAL A 90 0.31 1.30 -3.82
CA VAL A 90 -1.07 0.86 -3.60
C VAL A 90 -1.16 -0.10 -2.42
N TRP A 91 -2.33 -0.15 -1.82
CA TRP A 91 -2.67 -1.12 -0.78
C TRP A 91 -4.02 -1.76 -1.08
N HIS A 92 -4.21 -2.97 -0.58
CA HIS A 92 -5.52 -3.61 -0.53
C HIS A 92 -5.60 -4.63 0.59
N THR A 93 -6.81 -5.11 0.86
CA THR A 93 -7.05 -6.15 1.86
C THR A 93 -7.23 -7.50 1.20
N HIS A 94 -6.90 -8.57 1.92
CA HIS A 94 -7.27 -9.95 1.59
C HIS A 94 -8.07 -10.59 2.74
N PRO A 95 -9.02 -11.50 2.43
CA PRO A 95 -9.78 -12.25 3.44
C PRO A 95 -8.94 -13.40 4.02
N GLN A 96 -7.72 -13.11 4.39
CA GLN A 96 -6.73 -14.08 4.87
C GLN A 96 -6.12 -13.60 6.17
N MET A 97 -5.79 -14.53 7.05
CA MET A 97 -5.05 -14.25 8.27
C MET A 97 -3.65 -13.71 7.94
N PHE A 98 -2.97 -14.44 7.06
CA PHE A 98 -1.65 -14.14 6.50
C PHE A 98 -1.82 -13.87 5.00
N PRO A 99 -1.80 -12.63 4.56
CA PRO A 99 -2.17 -12.31 3.18
C PRO A 99 -1.08 -12.75 2.20
N GLU A 100 -1.49 -13.51 1.19
CA GLU A 100 -0.65 -13.94 0.06
C GLU A 100 -1.06 -13.19 -1.20
N PRO A 101 -0.09 -12.65 -1.98
CA PRO A 101 -0.41 -12.04 -3.27
C PRO A 101 -1.01 -13.07 -4.23
N SER A 102 -2.09 -12.70 -4.89
CA SER A 102 -2.69 -13.51 -5.95
C SER A 102 -1.90 -13.39 -7.26
N PRO A 103 -2.12 -14.28 -8.25
CA PRO A 103 -1.57 -14.10 -9.59
C PRO A 103 -1.96 -12.77 -10.24
N ILE A 104 -3.15 -12.25 -9.93
CA ILE A 104 -3.61 -10.94 -10.40
C ILE A 104 -2.78 -9.82 -9.78
N ASP A 105 -2.50 -9.90 -8.47
CA ASP A 105 -1.67 -8.90 -7.79
C ASP A 105 -0.28 -8.83 -8.41
N TRP A 106 0.36 -9.99 -8.62
CA TRP A 106 1.68 -10.04 -9.24
C TRP A 106 1.70 -9.42 -10.64
N ARG A 107 0.70 -9.75 -11.47
CA ARG A 107 0.57 -9.17 -12.82
C ARG A 107 0.43 -7.64 -12.74
N ASP A 108 -0.48 -7.15 -11.91
CA ASP A 108 -0.78 -5.73 -11.79
C ASP A 108 0.41 -4.96 -11.18
N TRP A 109 1.15 -5.56 -10.26
CA TRP A 109 2.36 -4.99 -9.68
C TRP A 109 3.50 -4.86 -10.70
N TYR A 110 3.73 -5.88 -11.54
CA TYR A 110 4.72 -5.78 -12.61
C TYR A 110 4.31 -4.79 -13.69
N GLU A 111 3.03 -4.68 -14.00
CA GLU A 111 2.51 -3.62 -14.88
C GLU A 111 2.76 -2.23 -14.27
N THR A 112 2.53 -2.06 -12.98
CA THR A 112 2.83 -0.82 -12.24
C THR A 112 4.31 -0.44 -12.37
N LEU A 113 5.24 -1.39 -12.26
CA LEU A 113 6.68 -1.15 -12.46
C LEU A 113 7.01 -0.62 -13.86
N GLU A 114 6.24 -0.99 -14.87
CA GLU A 114 6.48 -0.54 -16.24
C GLU A 114 5.90 0.86 -16.51
N VAL A 115 4.71 1.15 -15.98
CA VAL A 115 3.94 2.34 -16.39
C VAL A 115 3.92 3.46 -15.37
N ASP A 116 4.02 3.16 -14.07
CA ASP A 116 3.93 4.17 -13.01
C ASP A 116 5.26 4.86 -12.72
N ARG A 117 5.14 5.99 -12.02
CA ARG A 117 6.25 6.67 -11.33
C ARG A 117 5.76 7.17 -9.99
N THR A 118 6.64 7.12 -9.00
CA THR A 118 6.36 7.56 -7.64
C THR A 118 7.24 8.74 -7.24
N GLY A 119 7.09 9.22 -6.02
CA GLY A 119 7.94 10.27 -5.45
C GLY A 119 9.36 9.81 -5.09
N CYS A 120 9.75 8.57 -5.44
CA CYS A 120 11.09 8.01 -5.18
C CYS A 120 11.45 6.93 -6.22
N GLU A 121 12.54 6.21 -6.00
CA GLU A 121 13.00 5.12 -6.88
C GLU A 121 12.24 3.80 -6.69
N TYR A 122 11.31 3.75 -5.75
CA TYR A 122 10.53 2.56 -5.39
C TYR A 122 9.03 2.78 -5.50
N VAL A 123 8.30 1.69 -5.67
CA VAL A 123 6.85 1.63 -5.48
C VAL A 123 6.52 0.60 -4.39
N PHE A 124 5.58 0.93 -3.52
CA PHE A 124 5.20 0.10 -2.37
C PHE A 124 3.88 -0.62 -2.65
N PHE A 125 3.85 -1.90 -2.29
CA PHE A 125 2.66 -2.74 -2.35
C PHE A 125 2.38 -3.28 -0.96
N ILE A 126 1.20 -3.01 -0.42
CA ILE A 126 0.81 -3.46 0.92
C ILE A 126 -0.46 -4.29 0.80
N ILE A 127 -0.43 -5.50 1.37
CA ILE A 127 -1.63 -6.32 1.55
C ILE A 127 -1.92 -6.45 3.03
N ALA A 128 -3.12 -6.04 3.44
CA ALA A 128 -3.59 -6.14 4.82
C ALA A 128 -4.48 -7.38 4.97
N GLY A 129 -3.98 -8.40 5.65
CA GLY A 129 -4.75 -9.50 6.18
C GLY A 129 -5.41 -9.11 7.50
N PHE A 130 -6.30 -9.96 8.04
CA PHE A 130 -6.95 -9.64 9.31
C PHE A 130 -6.09 -9.93 10.55
N ARG A 131 -4.91 -10.55 10.40
CA ARG A 131 -3.89 -10.69 11.47
C ARG A 131 -2.56 -10.08 11.09
N ASP A 132 -2.09 -10.29 9.87
CA ASP A 132 -0.79 -9.82 9.41
C ASP A 132 -0.95 -8.81 8.29
N ILE A 133 0.03 -7.95 8.18
CA ILE A 133 0.25 -7.08 7.03
C ILE A 133 1.57 -7.46 6.38
N ARG A 134 1.62 -7.47 5.07
CA ARG A 134 2.85 -7.77 4.31
C ARG A 134 3.14 -6.65 3.33
N ILE A 135 4.41 -6.35 3.14
CA ILE A 135 4.86 -5.20 2.35
C ILE A 135 5.92 -5.65 1.35
N TRP A 136 5.69 -5.32 0.10
CA TRP A 136 6.65 -5.51 -0.98
C TRP A 136 7.07 -4.16 -1.53
N VAL A 137 8.28 -4.12 -2.07
CA VAL A 137 8.81 -2.97 -2.76
C VAL A 137 9.22 -3.35 -4.16
N GLY A 138 8.75 -2.59 -5.13
CA GLY A 138 9.18 -2.67 -6.52
C GLY A 138 10.28 -1.65 -6.80
N ASP A 139 11.39 -2.09 -7.32
CA ASP A 139 12.50 -1.24 -7.75
C ASP A 139 12.36 -0.93 -9.24
N PHE A 140 12.17 0.34 -9.58
CA PHE A 140 11.98 0.77 -10.96
C PHE A 140 13.22 0.55 -11.84
N LYS A 141 14.41 0.62 -11.26
CA LYS A 141 15.66 0.43 -11.99
C LYS A 141 15.94 -1.05 -12.25
N GLU A 142 15.86 -1.86 -11.20
CA GLU A 142 16.16 -3.29 -11.27
C GLU A 142 15.01 -4.13 -11.83
N LYS A 143 13.79 -3.56 -11.93
CA LYS A 143 12.57 -4.24 -12.37
C LYS A 143 12.26 -5.49 -11.55
N LYS A 144 12.46 -5.40 -10.25
CA LYS A 144 12.25 -6.48 -9.29
C LYS A 144 11.29 -6.05 -8.20
N ILE A 145 10.52 -7.01 -7.70
CA ILE A 145 9.64 -6.86 -6.55
C ILE A 145 10.14 -7.80 -5.46
N ILE A 146 10.42 -7.26 -4.28
CA ILE A 146 10.87 -8.03 -3.13
C ILE A 146 10.02 -7.71 -1.91
N GLU A 147 9.80 -8.71 -1.09
CA GLU A 147 9.18 -8.52 0.22
C GLU A 147 10.17 -7.91 1.20
N ILE A 148 9.77 -6.84 1.87
CA ILE A 148 10.64 -6.14 2.82
C ILE A 148 10.17 -6.29 4.26
N PHE A 149 8.90 -6.69 4.47
CA PHE A 149 8.36 -6.71 5.81
C PHE A 149 7.09 -7.56 5.94
N GLU A 150 7.02 -8.25 7.07
CA GLU A 150 5.84 -8.95 7.60
C GLU A 150 5.55 -8.43 9.01
N CYS A 151 4.32 -8.01 9.27
CA CYS A 151 3.90 -7.45 10.55
C CYS A 151 2.68 -8.19 11.08
N LYS A 152 2.74 -8.59 12.34
CA LYS A 152 1.65 -9.29 13.03
C LYS A 152 0.76 -8.31 13.79
N LYS A 153 -0.53 -8.52 13.69
CA LYS A 153 -1.51 -7.79 14.50
C LYS A 153 -1.52 -8.33 15.92
N VAL A 154 -1.25 -7.48 16.88
CA VAL A 154 -1.28 -7.80 18.32
C VAL A 154 -2.22 -6.83 19.01
N GLY A 155 -3.21 -7.38 19.77
CA GLY A 155 -4.12 -6.54 20.55
C GLY A 155 -4.98 -5.56 19.75
N GLY A 156 -5.26 -5.85 18.47
CA GLY A 156 -6.05 -4.98 17.60
C GLY A 156 -5.23 -3.97 16.77
N LEU A 157 -3.94 -3.83 17.04
CA LEU A 157 -3.04 -2.93 16.30
C LEU A 157 -1.92 -3.75 15.64
N TYR A 158 -1.46 -3.29 14.47
CA TYR A 158 -0.26 -3.82 13.85
C TYR A 158 0.95 -3.32 14.64
N GLN A 159 1.78 -4.26 15.12
CA GLN A 159 3.05 -3.94 15.76
C GLN A 159 4.21 -4.23 14.82
N ILE A 160 5.05 -3.25 14.70
CA ILE A 160 6.29 -3.30 13.92
C ILE A 160 7.42 -3.81 14.78
#